data_5141707e5b60c499e2a53b9aeeb14ed3
#
_entry.id   5141707e5b60c499e2a53b9aeeb14ed3
#
_cell.length_a   1.000
_cell.length_b   1.000
_cell.length_c   1.000
_cell.angle_alpha   90.00
_cell.angle_beta   90.00
_cell.angle_gamma   90.00
#
_symmetry.space_group_name_H-M   'P 1'
#
loop_
_entity.id
_entity.type
_entity.pdbx_description
1 polymer ?
#
loop_
_entity_poly.entity_id
_entity_poly.type
_entity_poly.pdbx_seq_one_letter_code
_entity_poly.pdbx_strand_id
1 'polypeptide(L)'
;MKTAIIIGAGPAGLTAAYYLLKETDIKPVIIEKDNVVGGLSRTVNFEGNRMDIGGHRFFTKNDEVAALWEKLLPPQGAPALDDKLLGRHVELVQGGADPEQCDAVFLNRQRISRIFYLRHFFAYPVSLGWETIRNLGLSRMAGICFSYLQAVLKKRQENNLEDFMINRFGRRLYETFFEKYTEKVWGRHPRDIGADWGSQRIKGVSISKVLSDFLQRALRIKRQESEASLIEKFRYPKYGPGQLWERMRDEVMAMGGEIRMGCEAVELLPGTSGDLAGVVYECGNGRKRLDADYVISSMPISQLLHTLSGYGVPDEVQAIGDKLPYRDFMTAGLRSEERRVGKECLR
;
A
#
# COMPACT_ATOMS: atom_id res chain seq x y z
N MET A 1 -25.03 1.19 -27.13
CA MET A 1 -23.78 0.91 -26.42
C MET A 1 -24.10 1.02 -24.93
N LYS A 2 -23.79 0.02 -24.13
CA LYS A 2 -24.02 0.06 -22.68
C LYS A 2 -23.03 1.00 -22.00
N THR A 3 -23.47 1.62 -20.91
CA THR A 3 -22.66 2.57 -20.15
C THR A 3 -22.44 2.05 -18.72
N ALA A 4 -21.19 2.10 -18.26
CA ALA A 4 -20.84 1.83 -16.87
C ALA A 4 -20.37 3.12 -16.20
N ILE A 5 -21.05 3.53 -15.14
CA ILE A 5 -20.56 4.60 -14.27
C ILE A 5 -19.59 4.00 -13.25
N ILE A 6 -18.42 4.59 -13.14
CA ILE A 6 -17.41 4.20 -12.16
C ILE A 6 -17.20 5.34 -11.17
N ILE A 7 -17.41 5.08 -9.89
CA ILE A 7 -17.26 6.09 -8.85
C ILE A 7 -15.87 5.95 -8.23
N GLY A 8 -15.04 6.95 -8.48
CA GLY A 8 -13.66 7.06 -8.05
C GLY A 8 -12.63 6.76 -9.14
N ALA A 9 -11.68 7.68 -9.38
CA ALA A 9 -10.54 7.55 -10.28
C ALA A 9 -9.28 7.05 -9.54
N GLY A 10 -9.45 6.25 -8.52
CA GLY A 10 -8.37 5.52 -7.86
C GLY A 10 -7.91 4.31 -8.67
N PRO A 11 -6.94 3.53 -8.16
CA PRO A 11 -6.44 2.32 -8.82
C PRO A 11 -7.54 1.37 -9.31
N ALA A 12 -8.53 1.11 -8.46
CA ALA A 12 -9.63 0.18 -8.77
C ALA A 12 -10.51 0.70 -9.93
N GLY A 13 -10.95 1.97 -9.84
CA GLY A 13 -11.83 2.55 -10.85
C GLY A 13 -11.16 2.71 -12.21
N LEU A 14 -9.92 3.20 -12.24
CA LEU A 14 -9.15 3.33 -13.49
C LEU A 14 -8.87 1.97 -14.14
N THR A 15 -8.52 0.95 -13.33
CA THR A 15 -8.29 -0.42 -13.84
C THR A 15 -9.58 -1.02 -14.39
N ALA A 16 -10.71 -0.83 -13.69
CA ALA A 16 -12.01 -1.29 -14.18
C ALA A 16 -12.37 -0.65 -15.53
N ALA A 17 -12.21 0.68 -15.65
CA ALA A 17 -12.44 1.40 -16.90
C ALA A 17 -11.54 0.89 -18.04
N TYR A 18 -10.25 0.68 -17.77
CA TYR A 18 -9.29 0.16 -18.73
C TYR A 18 -9.71 -1.21 -19.29
N TYR A 19 -10.12 -2.14 -18.42
CA TYR A 19 -10.53 -3.48 -18.87
C TYR A 19 -11.90 -3.49 -19.53
N LEU A 20 -12.85 -2.64 -19.10
CA LEU A 20 -14.12 -2.49 -19.81
C LEU A 20 -13.91 -2.07 -21.26
N LEU A 21 -13.03 -1.08 -21.49
CA LEU A 21 -12.71 -0.61 -22.85
C LEU A 21 -11.93 -1.61 -23.68
N LYS A 22 -11.08 -2.41 -23.04
CA LYS A 22 -10.22 -3.37 -23.72
C LYS A 22 -10.94 -4.66 -24.08
N GLU A 23 -11.89 -5.10 -23.26
CA GLU A 23 -12.45 -6.46 -23.33
C GLU A 23 -13.97 -6.49 -23.62
N THR A 24 -14.62 -5.30 -23.64
CA THR A 24 -16.06 -5.19 -23.84
C THR A 24 -16.43 -3.97 -24.69
N ASP A 25 -17.72 -3.91 -25.12
CA ASP A 25 -18.31 -2.75 -25.78
C ASP A 25 -18.98 -1.78 -24.79
N ILE A 26 -18.64 -1.83 -23.50
CA ILE A 26 -19.22 -0.99 -22.46
C ILE A 26 -18.40 0.30 -22.34
N LYS A 27 -19.04 1.44 -22.48
CA LYS A 27 -18.41 2.76 -22.30
C LYS A 27 -18.32 3.10 -20.82
N PRO A 28 -17.11 3.24 -20.22
CA PRO A 28 -16.95 3.72 -18.86
C PRO A 28 -17.02 5.25 -18.80
N VAL A 29 -17.71 5.75 -17.76
CA VAL A 29 -17.72 7.15 -17.34
C VAL A 29 -17.30 7.19 -15.88
N ILE A 30 -16.11 7.70 -15.59
CA ILE A 30 -15.58 7.81 -14.23
C ILE A 30 -16.03 9.15 -13.63
N ILE A 31 -16.51 9.13 -12.40
CA ILE A 31 -16.82 10.31 -11.59
C ILE A 31 -15.81 10.37 -10.45
N GLU A 32 -14.99 11.43 -10.38
CA GLU A 32 -13.94 11.62 -9.37
C GLU A 32 -14.14 12.97 -8.69
N LYS A 33 -14.20 12.96 -7.36
CA LYS A 33 -14.42 14.18 -6.59
C LYS A 33 -13.20 15.09 -6.52
N ASP A 34 -12.01 14.52 -6.55
CA ASP A 34 -10.76 15.27 -6.55
C ASP A 34 -10.40 15.76 -7.97
N ASN A 35 -9.45 16.69 -8.04
CA ASN A 35 -8.87 17.15 -9.31
C ASN A 35 -7.64 16.37 -9.74
N VAL A 36 -7.31 15.29 -9.03
CA VAL A 36 -6.14 14.43 -9.26
C VAL A 36 -6.56 12.97 -9.19
N VAL A 37 -6.13 12.18 -10.16
CA VAL A 37 -6.37 10.73 -10.19
C VAL A 37 -5.42 9.97 -9.24
N GLY A 38 -5.71 8.71 -8.98
CA GLY A 38 -4.85 7.80 -8.21
C GLY A 38 -5.34 7.54 -6.78
N GLY A 39 -6.38 8.24 -6.31
CA GLY A 39 -6.97 8.02 -5.00
C GLY A 39 -5.92 8.03 -3.88
N LEU A 40 -5.85 6.97 -3.06
CA LEU A 40 -4.85 6.84 -1.99
C LEU A 40 -3.40 6.65 -2.52
N SER A 41 -3.24 6.29 -3.79
CA SER A 41 -1.92 6.11 -4.43
C SER A 41 -1.51 7.32 -5.28
N ARG A 42 -2.16 8.46 -5.10
CA ARG A 42 -1.78 9.69 -5.81
C ARG A 42 -0.45 10.26 -5.32
N THR A 43 0.22 10.95 -6.21
CA THR A 43 1.38 11.79 -5.89
C THR A 43 0.97 13.25 -5.99
N VAL A 44 1.13 13.99 -4.91
CA VAL A 44 0.82 15.43 -4.87
C VAL A 44 1.97 16.21 -5.49
N ASN A 45 1.66 17.16 -6.36
CA ASN A 45 2.64 18.12 -6.88
C ASN A 45 2.45 19.46 -6.17
N PHE A 46 3.44 19.88 -5.42
CA PHE A 46 3.46 21.16 -4.75
C PHE A 46 4.69 21.96 -5.20
N GLU A 47 4.47 23.06 -5.91
CA GLU A 47 5.52 23.92 -6.46
C GLU A 47 6.62 23.15 -7.25
N GLY A 48 6.19 22.19 -8.08
CA GLY A 48 7.10 21.33 -8.86
C GLY A 48 7.70 20.16 -8.09
N ASN A 49 7.49 20.06 -6.78
CA ASN A 49 7.95 18.95 -5.96
C ASN A 49 6.86 17.89 -5.84
N ARG A 50 7.19 16.65 -6.20
CA ARG A 50 6.27 15.52 -6.11
C ARG A 50 6.43 14.81 -4.78
N MET A 51 5.33 14.62 -4.06
CA MET A 51 5.29 14.01 -2.74
C MET A 51 4.14 13.00 -2.66
N ASP A 52 4.45 11.82 -2.16
CA ASP A 52 3.44 10.76 -1.97
C ASP A 52 2.70 10.96 -0.65
N ILE A 53 1.39 10.69 -0.66
CA ILE A 53 0.57 10.76 0.56
C ILE A 53 0.65 9.51 1.42
N GLY A 54 1.55 8.59 1.11
CA GLY A 54 1.78 7.35 1.85
C GLY A 54 2.95 6.56 1.28
N GLY A 55 3.32 5.49 1.96
CA GLY A 55 4.38 4.58 1.51
C GLY A 55 3.84 3.55 0.53
N HIS A 56 3.86 3.82 -0.74
CA HIS A 56 3.44 2.89 -1.78
C HIS A 56 4.64 2.16 -2.39
N ARG A 57 4.47 0.87 -2.66
CA ARG A 57 5.49 0.02 -3.30
C ARG A 57 4.80 -0.89 -4.30
N PHE A 58 5.27 -0.87 -5.54
CA PHE A 58 4.76 -1.75 -6.58
C PHE A 58 5.42 -3.11 -6.49
N PHE A 59 4.68 -4.03 -5.93
CA PHE A 59 5.04 -5.44 -5.83
C PHE A 59 3.79 -6.30 -5.97
N THR A 60 3.85 -7.30 -6.81
CA THR A 60 2.79 -8.29 -7.01
C THR A 60 3.39 -9.66 -7.29
N LYS A 61 2.64 -10.70 -6.94
CA LYS A 61 2.91 -12.09 -7.36
C LYS A 61 2.02 -12.52 -8.54
N ASN A 62 1.14 -11.63 -8.98
CA ASN A 62 0.26 -11.86 -10.12
C ASN A 62 0.92 -11.34 -11.38
N ASP A 63 1.19 -12.22 -12.34
CA ASP A 63 1.90 -11.91 -13.58
C ASP A 63 1.11 -10.97 -14.48
N GLU A 64 -0.23 -11.06 -14.50
CA GLU A 64 -1.09 -10.16 -15.30
C GLU A 64 -0.99 -8.72 -14.79
N VAL A 65 -1.02 -8.56 -13.46
CA VAL A 65 -0.85 -7.23 -12.84
C VAL A 65 0.54 -6.69 -13.12
N ALA A 66 1.58 -7.52 -13.04
CA ALA A 66 2.95 -7.13 -13.37
C ALA A 66 3.06 -6.68 -14.82
N ALA A 67 2.50 -7.47 -15.75
CA ALA A 67 2.51 -7.15 -17.19
C ALA A 67 1.73 -5.87 -17.51
N LEU A 68 0.59 -5.62 -16.84
CA LEU A 68 -0.15 -4.37 -16.99
C LEU A 68 0.68 -3.17 -16.55
N TRP A 69 1.36 -3.26 -15.41
CA TRP A 69 2.21 -2.19 -14.92
C TRP A 69 3.38 -1.91 -15.87
N GLU A 70 4.05 -2.97 -16.38
CA GLU A 70 5.16 -2.85 -17.32
C GLU A 70 4.73 -2.27 -18.67
N LYS A 71 3.51 -2.54 -19.09
CA LYS A 71 2.94 -1.92 -20.30
C LYS A 71 2.77 -0.42 -20.13
N LEU A 72 2.33 0.04 -18.97
CA LEU A 72 2.09 1.46 -18.68
C LEU A 72 3.39 2.21 -18.42
N LEU A 73 4.29 1.62 -17.65
CA LEU A 73 5.61 2.16 -17.31
C LEU A 73 6.64 1.03 -17.47
N PRO A 74 7.46 1.06 -18.53
CA PRO A 74 8.49 0.04 -18.74
C PRO A 74 9.52 0.05 -17.60
N PRO A 75 10.12 -1.11 -17.26
CA PRO A 75 11.17 -1.18 -16.26
C PRO A 75 12.46 -0.50 -16.77
N GLN A 76 13.30 -0.04 -15.81
CA GLN A 76 14.58 0.59 -16.17
C GLN A 76 15.55 -0.38 -16.81
N GLY A 77 16.18 0.06 -17.92
CA GLY A 77 17.21 -0.64 -18.64
C GLY A 77 18.60 -0.04 -18.46
N ALA A 78 18.69 1.14 -17.82
CA ALA A 78 19.94 1.82 -17.49
C ALA A 78 19.91 2.35 -16.05
N PRO A 79 21.07 2.55 -15.39
CA PRO A 79 21.11 3.12 -14.04
C PRO A 79 20.61 4.58 -14.04
N ALA A 80 19.72 4.93 -13.12
CA ALA A 80 19.31 6.30 -12.89
C ALA A 80 20.46 7.14 -12.30
N LEU A 81 20.36 8.47 -12.38
CA LEU A 81 21.39 9.38 -11.87
C LEU A 81 21.71 9.12 -10.38
N ASP A 82 20.69 8.91 -9.54
CA ASP A 82 20.87 8.61 -8.13
C ASP A 82 21.52 7.24 -7.89
N ASP A 83 21.30 6.27 -8.77
CA ASP A 83 21.98 4.96 -8.71
C ASP A 83 23.48 5.13 -8.98
N LYS A 84 23.84 5.96 -9.98
CA LYS A 84 25.24 6.28 -10.31
C LYS A 84 25.94 7.05 -9.19
N LEU A 85 25.28 8.11 -8.67
CA LEU A 85 25.83 8.97 -7.63
C LEU A 85 26.05 8.22 -6.29
N LEU A 86 25.14 7.28 -5.97
CA LEU A 86 25.20 6.50 -4.71
C LEU A 86 25.93 5.17 -4.87
N GLY A 87 26.41 4.84 -6.08
CA GLY A 87 27.06 3.55 -6.36
C GLY A 87 26.14 2.36 -6.11
N ARG A 88 24.83 2.48 -6.40
CA ARG A 88 23.88 1.40 -6.22
C ARG A 88 23.96 0.40 -7.34
N HIS A 89 24.01 -0.88 -6.99
CA HIS A 89 23.83 -1.95 -7.96
C HIS A 89 22.34 -2.27 -8.04
N VAL A 90 21.72 -1.94 -9.18
CA VAL A 90 20.31 -2.20 -9.46
C VAL A 90 20.17 -3.25 -10.58
N GLU A 91 19.12 -4.03 -10.53
CA GLU A 91 18.78 -4.95 -11.62
C GLU A 91 18.26 -4.14 -12.80
N LEU A 92 18.87 -4.35 -13.96
CA LEU A 92 18.50 -3.71 -15.22
C LEU A 92 17.81 -4.73 -16.12
N VAL A 93 16.75 -4.31 -16.81
CA VAL A 93 16.03 -5.15 -17.76
C VAL A 93 16.57 -4.86 -19.16
N GLN A 94 16.97 -5.91 -19.89
CA GLN A 94 17.43 -5.76 -21.25
C GLN A 94 16.30 -5.18 -22.14
N GLY A 95 16.59 -4.09 -22.84
CA GLY A 95 15.59 -3.38 -23.62
C GLY A 95 14.65 -2.48 -22.81
N GLY A 96 14.87 -2.35 -21.51
CA GLY A 96 14.14 -1.42 -20.67
C GLY A 96 14.47 0.04 -20.94
N ALA A 97 13.70 0.96 -20.37
CA ALA A 97 13.86 2.39 -20.59
C ALA A 97 15.09 2.97 -19.85
N ASP A 98 15.73 3.96 -20.44
CA ASP A 98 16.75 4.76 -19.75
C ASP A 98 16.06 5.87 -18.92
N PRO A 99 16.19 5.85 -17.60
CA PRO A 99 15.54 6.84 -16.74
C PRO A 99 15.99 8.29 -16.96
N GLU A 100 17.15 8.49 -17.59
CA GLU A 100 17.64 9.84 -17.88
C GLU A 100 17.12 10.39 -19.22
N GLN A 101 16.54 9.51 -20.05
CA GLN A 101 15.95 9.88 -21.33
C GLN A 101 14.42 9.75 -21.35
N CYS A 102 13.87 8.95 -20.46
CA CYS A 102 12.43 8.68 -20.37
C CYS A 102 11.94 8.84 -18.94
N ASP A 103 10.91 9.67 -18.77
CA ASP A 103 10.29 9.87 -17.46
C ASP A 103 9.26 8.78 -17.12
N ALA A 104 8.65 8.18 -18.15
CA ALA A 104 7.69 7.11 -17.98
C ALA A 104 8.41 5.76 -17.74
N VAL A 105 8.94 5.55 -16.55
CA VAL A 105 9.76 4.39 -16.22
C VAL A 105 9.56 3.93 -14.78
N PHE A 106 9.59 2.62 -14.57
CA PHE A 106 9.72 2.01 -13.25
C PHE A 106 11.19 1.85 -12.88
N LEU A 107 11.57 2.42 -11.74
CA LEU A 107 12.88 2.24 -11.14
C LEU A 107 12.84 1.02 -10.20
N ASN A 108 13.89 0.21 -10.23
CA ASN A 108 14.11 -0.85 -9.28
C ASN A 108 14.72 -0.28 -8.00
N ARG A 109 14.05 -0.48 -6.86
CA ARG A 109 14.47 0.07 -5.58
C ARG A 109 14.61 -1.03 -4.54
N GLN A 110 15.64 -0.90 -3.70
CA GLN A 110 15.81 -1.77 -2.53
C GLN A 110 15.07 -1.19 -1.34
N ARG A 111 14.39 -2.05 -0.62
CA ARG A 111 13.73 -1.65 0.59
C ARG A 111 14.74 -1.44 1.71
N ILE A 112 14.76 -0.25 2.27
CA ILE A 112 15.46 0.07 3.50
C ILE A 112 14.41 0.34 4.58
N SER A 113 14.27 -0.58 5.54
CA SER A 113 13.39 -0.40 6.69
C SER A 113 14.20 -0.55 7.96
N ARG A 114 14.04 0.39 8.88
CA ARG A 114 14.77 0.43 10.15
C ARG A 114 13.82 0.80 11.28
N ILE A 115 14.06 0.21 12.45
CA ILE A 115 13.40 0.60 13.70
C ILE A 115 14.39 1.44 14.50
N PHE A 116 13.97 2.64 14.90
CA PHE A 116 14.76 3.48 15.81
C PHE A 116 14.31 3.19 17.25
N TYR A 117 15.22 2.62 18.05
CA TYR A 117 14.96 2.27 19.44
C TYR A 117 16.23 2.42 20.28
N LEU A 118 16.14 2.94 21.49
CA LEU A 118 17.28 3.21 22.38
C LEU A 118 18.42 3.99 21.72
N ARG A 119 18.08 4.97 20.87
CA ARG A 119 19.02 5.79 20.06
C ARG A 119 19.87 4.99 19.06
N HIS A 120 19.45 3.76 18.72
CA HIS A 120 20.07 2.92 17.71
C HIS A 120 19.08 2.55 16.62
N PHE A 121 19.58 2.34 15.40
CA PHE A 121 18.81 1.80 14.32
C PHE A 121 18.93 0.27 14.29
N PHE A 122 17.80 -0.40 14.23
CA PHE A 122 17.70 -1.84 14.03
C PHE A 122 17.16 -2.14 12.65
N ALA A 123 17.69 -3.17 11.99
CA ALA A 123 17.12 -3.65 10.74
C ALA A 123 15.69 -4.17 10.96
N TYR A 124 14.82 -3.97 9.97
CA TYR A 124 13.48 -4.58 9.97
C TYR A 124 13.33 -5.51 8.76
N PRO A 125 13.00 -6.77 8.97
CA PRO A 125 12.71 -7.42 10.26
C PRO A 125 13.92 -7.48 11.17
N VAL A 126 13.66 -7.45 12.49
CA VAL A 126 14.72 -7.56 13.47
C VAL A 126 15.42 -8.91 13.29
N SER A 127 16.71 -8.88 12.91
CA SER A 127 17.55 -10.06 12.79
C SER A 127 18.46 -10.17 14.00
N LEU A 128 18.74 -11.40 14.44
CA LEU A 128 19.71 -11.68 15.49
C LEU A 128 21.14 -11.56 14.91
N GLY A 129 21.54 -10.32 14.60
CA GLY A 129 22.90 -10.02 14.17
C GLY A 129 23.73 -9.49 15.32
N TRP A 130 25.05 -9.48 15.15
CA TRP A 130 25.99 -8.94 16.14
C TRP A 130 25.68 -7.48 16.51
N GLU A 131 25.25 -6.70 15.54
CA GLU A 131 24.83 -5.31 15.75
C GLU A 131 23.59 -5.21 16.66
N THR A 132 22.59 -6.07 16.47
CA THR A 132 21.40 -6.14 17.33
C THR A 132 21.76 -6.51 18.76
N ILE A 133 22.66 -7.49 18.94
CA ILE A 133 23.13 -7.91 20.28
C ILE A 133 23.87 -6.76 20.98
N ARG A 134 24.75 -6.09 20.25
CA ARG A 134 25.52 -4.95 20.79
C ARG A 134 24.59 -3.78 21.17
N ASN A 135 23.60 -3.46 20.33
CA ASN A 135 22.69 -2.31 20.53
C ASN A 135 21.65 -2.57 21.64
N LEU A 136 21.21 -3.82 21.83
CA LEU A 136 20.27 -4.18 22.92
C LEU A 136 20.97 -4.46 24.24
N GLY A 137 22.22 -4.91 24.20
CA GLY A 137 22.96 -5.37 25.36
C GLY A 137 22.63 -6.82 25.76
N LEU A 138 23.61 -7.50 26.39
CA LEU A 138 23.52 -8.92 26.72
C LEU A 138 22.35 -9.26 27.68
N SER A 139 22.10 -8.42 28.68
CA SER A 139 21.04 -8.68 29.66
C SER A 139 19.63 -8.66 29.06
N ARG A 140 19.35 -7.69 28.15
CA ARG A 140 18.07 -7.64 27.43
C ARG A 140 17.94 -8.82 26.48
N MET A 141 19.02 -9.16 25.78
CA MET A 141 19.04 -10.31 24.87
C MET A 141 18.75 -11.61 25.62
N ALA A 142 19.39 -11.86 26.77
CA ALA A 142 19.11 -13.01 27.61
C ALA A 142 17.65 -13.06 28.05
N GLY A 143 17.08 -11.91 28.45
CA GLY A 143 15.66 -11.80 28.82
C GLY A 143 14.72 -12.10 27.66
N ILE A 144 15.05 -11.67 26.43
CA ILE A 144 14.28 -11.98 25.21
C ILE A 144 14.34 -13.49 24.92
N CYS A 145 15.51 -14.10 24.96
CA CYS A 145 15.68 -15.54 24.75
C CYS A 145 14.89 -16.37 25.78
N PHE A 146 14.99 -16.02 27.07
CA PHE A 146 14.24 -16.69 28.13
C PHE A 146 12.72 -16.56 27.94
N SER A 147 12.25 -15.36 27.64
CA SER A 147 10.84 -15.11 27.37
C SER A 147 10.32 -15.87 26.16
N TYR A 148 11.14 -16.02 25.13
CA TYR A 148 10.82 -16.85 23.97
C TYR A 148 10.70 -18.34 24.32
N LEU A 149 11.66 -18.88 25.08
CA LEU A 149 11.60 -20.26 25.56
C LEU A 149 10.33 -20.53 26.37
N GLN A 150 9.94 -19.59 27.24
CA GLN A 150 8.68 -19.68 27.98
C GLN A 150 7.47 -19.73 27.03
N ALA A 151 7.44 -18.89 25.98
CA ALA A 151 6.33 -18.86 25.02
C ALA A 151 6.25 -20.16 24.19
N VAL A 152 7.38 -20.78 23.87
CA VAL A 152 7.43 -22.07 23.18
C VAL A 152 6.92 -23.22 24.06
N LEU A 153 7.33 -23.24 25.33
CA LEU A 153 6.92 -24.28 26.28
C LEU A 153 5.48 -24.13 26.75
N LYS A 154 4.98 -22.89 26.88
CA LYS A 154 3.63 -22.60 27.38
C LYS A 154 2.91 -21.69 26.39
N LYS A 155 2.40 -22.28 25.32
CA LYS A 155 1.58 -21.57 24.33
C LYS A 155 0.26 -21.09 24.96
N ARG A 156 -0.15 -19.90 24.56
CA ARG A 156 -1.44 -19.29 24.91
C ARG A 156 -2.48 -19.64 23.86
N GLN A 157 -3.74 -19.61 24.24
CA GLN A 157 -4.83 -19.55 23.26
C GLN A 157 -4.76 -18.21 22.52
N GLU A 158 -4.77 -18.24 21.19
CA GLU A 158 -4.63 -17.04 20.34
C GLU A 158 -6.00 -16.37 20.15
N ASN A 159 -6.47 -15.64 21.17
CA ASN A 159 -7.74 -14.91 21.10
C ASN A 159 -7.62 -13.54 20.42
N ASN A 160 -6.46 -12.96 20.46
CA ASN A 160 -6.15 -11.62 19.94
C ASN A 160 -4.74 -11.54 19.39
N LEU A 161 -4.40 -10.37 18.79
CA LEU A 161 -3.09 -10.14 18.18
C LEU A 161 -1.95 -10.18 19.21
N GLU A 162 -2.17 -9.75 20.46
CA GLU A 162 -1.15 -9.84 21.52
C GLU A 162 -0.75 -11.29 21.76
N ASP A 163 -1.72 -12.18 21.99
CA ASP A 163 -1.45 -13.60 22.24
C ASP A 163 -0.76 -14.26 21.04
N PHE A 164 -1.23 -13.93 19.82
CA PHE A 164 -0.60 -14.37 18.58
C PHE A 164 0.88 -13.97 18.50
N MET A 165 1.18 -12.72 18.81
CA MET A 165 2.56 -12.19 18.77
C MET A 165 3.44 -12.79 19.88
N ILE A 166 2.91 -12.90 21.10
CA ILE A 166 3.65 -13.47 22.23
C ILE A 166 4.00 -14.93 21.97
N ASN A 167 3.09 -15.72 21.41
CA ASN A 167 3.37 -17.11 21.05
C ASN A 167 4.50 -17.27 20.03
N ARG A 168 4.69 -16.28 19.16
CA ARG A 168 5.71 -16.31 18.08
C ARG A 168 7.02 -15.68 18.46
N PHE A 169 7.01 -14.65 19.28
CA PHE A 169 8.18 -13.81 19.54
C PHE A 169 8.59 -13.79 21.01
N GLY A 170 7.76 -14.30 21.92
CA GLY A 170 7.91 -14.14 23.34
C GLY A 170 7.50 -12.74 23.82
N ARG A 171 7.06 -12.65 25.07
CA ARG A 171 6.54 -11.41 25.64
C ARG A 171 7.52 -10.24 25.57
N ARG A 172 8.79 -10.47 25.92
CA ARG A 172 9.81 -9.40 25.96
C ARG A 172 10.06 -8.76 24.60
N LEU A 173 10.13 -9.56 23.52
CA LEU A 173 10.33 -9.03 22.18
C LEU A 173 9.08 -8.31 21.67
N TYR A 174 7.89 -8.85 21.98
CA TYR A 174 6.62 -8.22 21.67
C TYR A 174 6.51 -6.83 22.32
N GLU A 175 6.71 -6.71 23.63
CA GLU A 175 6.67 -5.44 24.36
C GLU A 175 7.72 -4.42 23.86
N THR A 176 8.90 -4.91 23.42
CA THR A 176 9.98 -4.05 22.96
C THR A 176 9.71 -3.40 21.61
N PHE A 177 9.19 -4.15 20.63
CA PHE A 177 9.15 -3.70 19.24
C PHE A 177 7.75 -3.64 18.63
N PHE A 178 6.77 -4.36 19.18
CA PHE A 178 5.47 -4.52 18.52
C PHE A 178 4.33 -3.84 19.25
N GLU A 179 4.24 -3.94 20.56
CA GLU A 179 3.10 -3.46 21.33
C GLU A 179 2.78 -1.97 21.07
N LYS A 180 3.69 -1.09 21.47
CA LYS A 180 3.51 0.36 21.32
C LYS A 180 3.50 0.82 19.86
N TYR A 181 4.24 0.14 18.99
CA TYR A 181 4.20 0.43 17.56
C TYR A 181 2.83 0.10 16.96
N THR A 182 2.28 -1.08 17.27
CA THR A 182 0.98 -1.49 16.78
C THR A 182 -0.13 -0.58 17.31
N GLU A 183 -0.10 -0.28 18.60
CA GLU A 183 -1.05 0.65 19.23
C GLU A 183 -1.00 2.03 18.56
N LYS A 184 0.19 2.57 18.33
CA LYS A 184 0.37 3.86 17.65
C LYS A 184 -0.16 3.85 16.21
N VAL A 185 0.14 2.79 15.45
CA VAL A 185 -0.27 2.68 14.04
C VAL A 185 -1.77 2.47 13.90
N TRP A 186 -2.35 1.59 14.71
CA TRP A 186 -3.76 1.20 14.58
C TRP A 186 -4.70 1.99 15.49
N GLY A 187 -4.17 2.76 16.44
CA GLY A 187 -4.97 3.48 17.44
C GLY A 187 -5.75 2.57 18.37
N ARG A 188 -5.39 1.28 18.42
CA ARG A 188 -5.98 0.25 19.27
C ARG A 188 -4.89 -0.63 19.86
N HIS A 189 -5.10 -1.04 21.13
CA HIS A 189 -4.17 -1.98 21.74
C HIS A 189 -4.25 -3.35 21.03
N PRO A 190 -3.14 -4.09 20.86
CA PRO A 190 -3.15 -5.42 20.23
C PRO A 190 -4.12 -6.43 20.81
N ARG A 191 -4.54 -6.26 22.07
CA ARG A 191 -5.60 -7.08 22.73
C ARG A 191 -6.97 -6.91 22.10
N ASP A 192 -7.22 -5.74 21.51
CA ASP A 192 -8.51 -5.37 20.90
C ASP A 192 -8.53 -5.66 19.39
N ILE A 193 -7.49 -6.31 18.87
CA ILE A 193 -7.34 -6.69 17.46
C ILE A 193 -7.37 -8.22 17.36
N GLY A 194 -8.17 -8.77 16.45
CA GLY A 194 -8.29 -10.21 16.25
C GLY A 194 -6.98 -10.89 15.88
N ALA A 195 -6.78 -12.13 16.32
CA ALA A 195 -5.59 -12.91 16.02
C ALA A 195 -5.42 -13.24 14.52
N ASP A 196 -6.54 -13.36 13.79
CA ASP A 196 -6.61 -13.61 12.36
C ASP A 196 -5.91 -12.52 11.54
N TRP A 197 -5.99 -11.27 11.99
CA TRP A 197 -5.25 -10.16 11.38
C TRP A 197 -3.73 -10.40 11.37
N GLY A 198 -3.19 -10.90 12.50
CA GLY A 198 -1.77 -11.27 12.60
C GLY A 198 -1.40 -12.44 11.71
N SER A 199 -2.26 -13.47 11.65
CA SER A 199 -2.02 -14.68 10.85
C SER A 199 -1.99 -14.41 9.35
N GLN A 200 -2.77 -13.45 8.87
CA GLN A 200 -2.79 -13.05 7.46
C GLN A 200 -1.53 -12.25 7.06
N ARG A 201 -0.99 -11.42 7.95
CA ARG A 201 0.10 -10.49 7.64
C ARG A 201 1.49 -10.98 8.05
N ILE A 202 1.57 -11.84 9.07
CA ILE A 202 2.83 -12.35 9.61
C ILE A 202 2.96 -13.83 9.25
N LYS A 203 2.88 -14.15 7.97
CA LYS A 203 3.09 -15.52 7.49
C LYS A 203 4.60 -15.82 7.47
N GLY A 204 4.98 -16.97 8.05
CA GLY A 204 6.35 -17.51 7.92
C GLY A 204 7.44 -16.85 8.77
N VAL A 205 7.14 -15.85 9.59
CA VAL A 205 8.10 -15.27 10.53
C VAL A 205 8.04 -16.05 11.84
N SER A 206 9.08 -16.84 12.11
CA SER A 206 9.28 -17.59 13.37
C SER A 206 10.68 -17.32 13.88
N ILE A 207 10.83 -17.12 15.19
CA ILE A 207 12.18 -16.96 15.78
C ILE A 207 13.01 -18.22 15.58
N SER A 208 12.42 -19.41 15.52
CA SER A 208 13.15 -20.63 15.19
C SER A 208 13.83 -20.53 13.81
N LYS A 209 13.16 -19.96 12.81
CA LYS A 209 13.80 -19.67 11.52
C LYS A 209 14.91 -18.61 11.65
N VAL A 210 14.65 -17.52 12.39
CA VAL A 210 15.64 -16.46 12.62
C VAL A 210 16.86 -17.01 13.37
N LEU A 211 16.65 -17.89 14.35
CA LEU A 211 17.72 -18.56 15.10
C LEU A 211 18.48 -19.56 14.21
N SER A 212 17.78 -20.34 13.40
CA SER A 212 18.36 -21.24 12.40
C SER A 212 19.20 -20.45 11.39
N ASP A 213 18.69 -19.33 10.86
CA ASP A 213 19.41 -18.45 9.94
C ASP A 213 20.67 -17.86 10.59
N PHE A 214 20.61 -17.51 11.87
CA PHE A 214 21.77 -17.03 12.63
C PHE A 214 22.83 -18.11 12.78
N LEU A 215 22.43 -19.33 13.18
CA LEU A 215 23.35 -20.48 13.31
C LEU A 215 23.94 -20.86 11.95
N GLN A 216 23.16 -20.87 10.89
CA GLN A 216 23.63 -21.15 9.53
C GLN A 216 24.62 -20.10 9.04
N ARG A 217 24.39 -18.81 9.33
CA ARG A 217 25.35 -17.73 9.03
C ARG A 217 26.64 -17.86 9.82
N ALA A 218 26.55 -18.21 11.10
CA ALA A 218 27.72 -18.45 11.96
C ALA A 218 28.55 -19.62 11.45
N LEU A 219 27.89 -20.65 10.90
CA LEU A 219 28.52 -21.86 10.34
C LEU A 219 28.88 -21.72 8.85
N ARG A 220 28.70 -20.55 8.19
CA ARG A 220 28.97 -20.30 6.77
C ARG A 220 28.27 -21.26 5.80
N ILE A 221 27.14 -21.82 6.16
CA ILE A 221 26.35 -22.70 5.30
C ILE A 221 25.59 -21.85 4.26
N LYS A 222 25.64 -22.23 2.96
CA LYS A 222 24.94 -21.53 1.87
C LYS A 222 23.44 -21.43 2.13
N ARG A 223 22.90 -20.26 1.92
CA ARG A 223 21.48 -19.92 2.10
C ARG A 223 20.65 -20.60 1.00
N GLN A 224 19.65 -21.38 1.40
CA GLN A 224 18.49 -21.66 0.58
C GLN A 224 17.56 -20.46 0.78
N GLU A 225 17.14 -19.80 -0.31
CA GLU A 225 16.25 -18.63 -0.25
C GLU A 225 14.97 -19.03 0.48
N SER A 226 14.82 -18.55 1.69
CA SER A 226 13.60 -18.74 2.48
C SER A 226 12.56 -17.75 1.96
N GLU A 227 11.43 -18.24 1.52
CA GLU A 227 10.23 -17.49 1.12
C GLU A 227 9.60 -16.64 2.24
N ALA A 228 10.34 -16.22 3.23
CA ALA A 228 9.87 -15.27 4.23
C ALA A 228 9.79 -13.89 3.57
N SER A 229 8.66 -13.63 2.99
CA SER A 229 8.21 -12.52 2.19
C SER A 229 8.37 -11.15 2.85
N LEU A 230 9.59 -10.72 3.01
CA LEU A 230 9.86 -9.31 3.14
C LEU A 230 10.36 -8.87 1.77
N ILE A 231 9.50 -8.15 1.07
CA ILE A 231 9.81 -7.55 -0.21
C ILE A 231 11.11 -6.76 -0.04
N GLU A 232 12.22 -7.32 -0.49
CA GLU A 232 13.53 -6.66 -0.43
C GLU A 232 13.69 -5.69 -1.59
N LYS A 233 13.07 -6.00 -2.73
CA LYS A 233 13.09 -5.20 -3.95
C LYS A 233 11.66 -4.90 -4.37
N PHE A 234 11.44 -3.70 -4.88
CA PHE A 234 10.14 -3.26 -5.40
C PHE A 234 10.36 -2.30 -6.56
N ARG A 235 9.34 -2.14 -7.38
CA ARG A 235 9.32 -1.14 -8.44
C ARG A 235 8.73 0.17 -7.91
N TYR A 236 9.24 1.27 -8.45
CA TYR A 236 8.75 2.59 -8.09
C TYR A 236 8.77 3.52 -9.31
N PRO A 237 7.64 4.14 -9.69
CA PRO A 237 7.62 5.08 -10.79
C PRO A 237 8.57 6.25 -10.50
N LYS A 238 9.28 6.73 -11.53
CA LYS A 238 10.26 7.82 -11.40
C LYS A 238 9.70 9.04 -10.67
N TYR A 239 8.44 9.38 -10.93
CA TYR A 239 7.75 10.53 -10.35
C TYR A 239 6.69 10.15 -9.30
N GLY A 240 6.86 9.03 -8.62
CA GLY A 240 5.96 8.57 -7.58
C GLY A 240 4.80 7.71 -8.09
N PRO A 241 4.06 7.05 -7.19
CA PRO A 241 3.00 6.10 -7.53
C PRO A 241 1.88 6.70 -8.37
N GLY A 242 1.58 7.99 -8.21
CA GLY A 242 0.58 8.69 -9.00
C GLY A 242 0.85 8.66 -10.50
N GLN A 243 2.12 8.61 -10.91
CA GLN A 243 2.50 8.57 -12.32
C GLN A 243 1.90 7.36 -13.08
N LEU A 244 1.79 6.19 -12.43
CA LEU A 244 1.17 5.02 -13.05
C LEU A 244 -0.32 5.26 -13.33
N TRP A 245 -1.01 5.90 -12.39
CA TRP A 245 -2.44 6.17 -12.50
C TRP A 245 -2.72 7.32 -13.47
N GLU A 246 -1.83 8.29 -13.57
CA GLU A 246 -1.85 9.33 -14.60
C GLU A 246 -1.74 8.69 -16.00
N ARG A 247 -0.81 7.73 -16.19
CA ARG A 247 -0.69 6.98 -17.44
C ARG A 247 -1.93 6.13 -17.75
N MET A 248 -2.48 5.44 -16.75
CA MET A 248 -3.70 4.65 -16.94
C MET A 248 -4.89 5.53 -17.31
N ARG A 249 -5.02 6.72 -16.70
CA ARG A 249 -6.02 7.73 -17.10
C ARG A 249 -5.87 8.07 -18.59
N ASP A 250 -4.67 8.36 -19.04
CA ASP A 250 -4.39 8.75 -20.41
C ASP A 250 -4.75 7.63 -21.41
N GLU A 251 -4.45 6.38 -21.07
CA GLU A 251 -4.85 5.20 -21.86
C GLU A 251 -6.39 5.04 -21.91
N VAL A 252 -7.07 5.19 -20.75
CA VAL A 252 -8.54 5.14 -20.69
C VAL A 252 -9.17 6.21 -21.57
N MET A 253 -8.66 7.44 -21.51
CA MET A 253 -9.15 8.53 -22.34
C MET A 253 -8.86 8.30 -23.83
N ALA A 254 -7.68 7.81 -24.18
CA ALA A 254 -7.30 7.49 -25.56
C ALA A 254 -8.18 6.38 -26.16
N MET A 255 -8.65 5.43 -25.36
CA MET A 255 -9.61 4.40 -25.78
C MET A 255 -11.07 4.85 -25.83
N GLY A 256 -11.37 6.13 -25.51
CA GLY A 256 -12.72 6.70 -25.57
C GLY A 256 -13.52 6.66 -24.26
N GLY A 257 -12.86 6.34 -23.13
CA GLY A 257 -13.44 6.51 -21.80
C GLY A 257 -13.59 7.99 -21.43
N GLU A 258 -14.50 8.28 -20.51
CA GLU A 258 -14.76 9.64 -20.01
C GLU A 258 -14.41 9.72 -18.53
N ILE A 259 -13.77 10.82 -18.10
CA ILE A 259 -13.46 11.07 -16.70
C ILE A 259 -13.92 12.49 -16.33
N ARG A 260 -14.79 12.58 -15.32
CA ARG A 260 -15.32 13.83 -14.76
C ARG A 260 -14.64 14.12 -13.44
N MET A 261 -13.70 15.02 -13.46
CA MET A 261 -12.94 15.46 -12.29
C MET A 261 -13.72 16.58 -11.54
N GLY A 262 -13.47 16.69 -10.21
CA GLY A 262 -14.16 17.67 -9.36
C GLY A 262 -15.67 17.41 -9.25
N CYS A 263 -16.09 16.17 -9.44
CA CYS A 263 -17.48 15.72 -9.42
C CYS A 263 -17.68 14.62 -8.38
N GLU A 264 -18.59 14.82 -7.44
CA GLU A 264 -18.90 13.88 -6.37
C GLU A 264 -20.22 13.15 -6.63
N ALA A 265 -20.19 11.81 -6.59
CA ALA A 265 -21.41 11.00 -6.64
C ALA A 265 -22.13 11.12 -5.29
N VAL A 266 -23.37 11.58 -5.30
CA VAL A 266 -24.15 11.88 -4.09
C VAL A 266 -25.37 10.97 -3.90
N GLU A 267 -25.86 10.34 -4.97
CA GLU A 267 -27.04 9.47 -4.89
C GLU A 267 -27.01 8.40 -5.98
N LEU A 268 -27.35 7.18 -5.63
CA LEU A 268 -27.60 6.09 -6.57
C LEU A 268 -29.10 5.93 -6.78
N LEU A 269 -29.53 5.98 -8.04
CA LEU A 269 -30.94 5.99 -8.40
C LEU A 269 -31.46 4.56 -8.62
N PRO A 270 -32.49 4.12 -7.87
CA PRO A 270 -33.15 2.85 -8.14
C PRO A 270 -33.93 2.88 -9.44
N GLY A 271 -33.88 1.78 -10.17
CA GLY A 271 -34.73 1.51 -11.33
C GLY A 271 -36.12 1.00 -10.89
N THR A 272 -36.97 0.84 -11.85
CA THR A 272 -38.35 0.39 -11.63
C THR A 272 -38.48 -1.03 -11.11
N SER A 273 -37.49 -1.87 -11.37
CA SER A 273 -37.40 -3.28 -10.92
C SER A 273 -36.55 -3.48 -9.68
N GLY A 274 -36.12 -2.39 -9.03
CA GLY A 274 -35.19 -2.45 -7.88
C GLY A 274 -33.72 -2.57 -8.28
N ASP A 275 -33.42 -2.65 -9.58
CA ASP A 275 -32.09 -2.54 -10.15
C ASP A 275 -31.59 -1.08 -10.14
N LEU A 276 -30.39 -0.85 -10.59
CA LEU A 276 -29.80 0.49 -10.64
C LEU A 276 -30.13 1.17 -11.96
N ALA A 277 -30.63 2.44 -11.89
CA ALA A 277 -30.95 3.23 -13.07
C ALA A 277 -29.88 4.29 -13.41
N GLY A 278 -29.10 4.74 -12.43
CA GLY A 278 -28.12 5.78 -12.66
C GLY A 278 -27.53 6.37 -11.38
N VAL A 279 -26.81 7.47 -11.55
CA VAL A 279 -26.12 8.19 -10.48
C VAL A 279 -26.43 9.67 -10.57
N VAL A 280 -26.73 10.29 -9.43
CA VAL A 280 -26.74 11.75 -9.29
C VAL A 280 -25.36 12.17 -8.77
N TYR A 281 -24.77 13.16 -9.38
CA TYR A 281 -23.49 13.70 -9.00
C TYR A 281 -23.49 15.23 -8.98
N GLU A 282 -22.65 15.80 -8.15
CA GLU A 282 -22.46 17.24 -8.01
C GLU A 282 -21.12 17.63 -8.63
N CYS A 283 -21.14 18.62 -9.52
CA CYS A 283 -19.97 19.33 -10.00
C CYS A 283 -20.19 20.81 -9.72
N GLY A 284 -19.16 21.63 -9.72
CA GLY A 284 -19.22 23.06 -9.35
C GLY A 284 -20.44 23.85 -9.85
N ASN A 285 -21.14 23.40 -10.87
CA ASN A 285 -22.31 24.01 -11.47
C ASN A 285 -23.64 23.33 -11.09
N GLY A 286 -23.70 22.53 -10.04
CA GLY A 286 -24.92 21.93 -9.52
C GLY A 286 -25.04 20.41 -9.74
N ARG A 287 -26.24 19.90 -9.36
CA ARG A 287 -26.58 18.46 -9.47
C ARG A 287 -26.90 18.07 -10.90
N LYS A 288 -26.35 16.93 -11.31
CA LYS A 288 -26.59 16.33 -12.62
C LYS A 288 -26.91 14.85 -12.44
N ARG A 289 -27.71 14.31 -13.36
CA ARG A 289 -28.03 12.88 -13.43
C ARG A 289 -27.32 12.26 -14.63
N LEU A 290 -26.88 11.03 -14.44
CA LEU A 290 -26.33 10.18 -15.48
C LEU A 290 -26.96 8.80 -15.36
N ASP A 291 -27.65 8.35 -16.41
CA ASP A 291 -28.21 7.01 -16.48
C ASP A 291 -27.12 6.00 -16.85
N ALA A 292 -27.21 4.78 -16.32
CA ALA A 292 -26.20 3.74 -16.52
C ALA A 292 -26.82 2.35 -16.52
N ASP A 293 -26.22 1.46 -17.31
CA ASP A 293 -26.51 0.02 -17.26
C ASP A 293 -25.80 -0.68 -16.11
N TYR A 294 -24.65 -0.13 -15.70
CA TYR A 294 -23.82 -0.67 -14.61
C TYR A 294 -23.25 0.46 -13.76
N VAL A 295 -23.06 0.19 -12.46
CA VAL A 295 -22.29 1.07 -11.57
C VAL A 295 -21.25 0.26 -10.83
N ILE A 296 -20.01 0.74 -10.85
CA ILE A 296 -18.88 0.20 -10.10
C ILE A 296 -18.45 1.29 -9.11
N SER A 297 -18.54 1.00 -7.81
CA SER A 297 -18.15 1.95 -6.77
C SER A 297 -16.84 1.54 -6.10
N SER A 298 -15.90 2.47 -6.01
CA SER A 298 -14.68 2.34 -5.19
C SER A 298 -14.66 3.31 -4.00
N MET A 299 -15.79 3.93 -3.69
CA MET A 299 -15.93 4.83 -2.55
C MET A 299 -15.95 4.06 -1.22
N PRO A 300 -15.63 4.71 -0.08
CA PRO A 300 -15.76 4.10 1.23
C PRO A 300 -17.19 3.59 1.50
N ILE A 301 -17.30 2.42 2.16
CA ILE A 301 -18.60 1.77 2.39
C ILE A 301 -19.59 2.69 3.13
N SER A 302 -19.12 3.45 4.14
CA SER A 302 -19.98 4.41 4.85
C SER A 302 -20.59 5.45 3.91
N GLN A 303 -19.79 6.00 3.01
CA GLN A 303 -20.28 6.97 2.01
C GLN A 303 -21.20 6.30 1.00
N LEU A 304 -20.89 5.10 0.53
CA LEU A 304 -21.74 4.34 -0.38
C LEU A 304 -23.14 4.12 0.21
N LEU A 305 -23.23 3.71 1.49
CA LEU A 305 -24.52 3.48 2.15
C LEU A 305 -25.38 4.75 2.19
N HIS A 306 -24.79 5.92 2.40
CA HIS A 306 -25.54 7.19 2.33
C HIS A 306 -26.04 7.52 0.92
N THR A 307 -25.32 7.11 -0.12
CA THR A 307 -25.78 7.30 -1.50
C THR A 307 -26.92 6.35 -1.91
N LEU A 308 -27.16 5.29 -1.13
CA LEU A 308 -28.20 4.28 -1.36
C LEU A 308 -29.53 4.62 -0.67
N SER A 309 -29.78 5.86 -0.27
CA SER A 309 -31.00 6.28 0.46
C SER A 309 -32.30 5.87 -0.24
N GLY A 310 -32.33 5.88 -1.59
CA GLY A 310 -33.47 5.44 -2.39
C GLY A 310 -33.72 3.92 -2.42
N TYR A 311 -32.81 3.11 -1.88
CA TYR A 311 -32.91 1.65 -1.90
C TYR A 311 -33.48 1.05 -0.60
N GLY A 312 -33.85 1.87 0.39
CA GLY A 312 -34.38 1.37 1.65
C GLY A 312 -33.38 0.54 2.44
N VAL A 313 -32.13 1.00 2.51
CA VAL A 313 -31.09 0.35 3.32
C VAL A 313 -31.57 0.26 4.77
N PRO A 314 -31.57 -0.94 5.44
CA PRO A 314 -31.99 -1.06 6.80
C PRO A 314 -31.14 -0.20 7.76
N ASP A 315 -31.79 0.42 8.76
CA ASP A 315 -31.12 1.28 9.75
C ASP A 315 -29.95 0.60 10.45
N GLU A 316 -30.06 -0.71 10.70
CA GLU A 316 -28.98 -1.50 11.29
C GLU A 316 -27.74 -1.56 10.41
N VAL A 317 -27.92 -1.71 9.09
CA VAL A 317 -26.82 -1.73 8.11
C VAL A 317 -26.17 -0.37 8.01
N GLN A 318 -26.98 0.70 7.99
CA GLN A 318 -26.49 2.07 8.02
C GLN A 318 -25.68 2.34 9.29
N ALA A 319 -26.21 1.96 10.47
CA ALA A 319 -25.52 2.13 11.73
C ALA A 319 -24.19 1.33 11.84
N ILE A 320 -24.09 0.17 11.20
CA ILE A 320 -22.83 -0.58 11.09
C ILE A 320 -21.85 0.18 10.20
N GLY A 321 -22.29 0.65 9.04
CA GLY A 321 -21.47 1.42 8.11
C GLY A 321 -20.87 2.68 8.73
N ASP A 322 -21.68 3.42 9.47
CA ASP A 322 -21.27 4.67 10.15
C ASP A 322 -20.27 4.41 11.29
N LYS A 323 -20.33 3.23 11.90
CA LYS A 323 -19.42 2.81 12.98
C LYS A 323 -18.13 2.15 12.48
N LEU A 324 -17.95 1.94 11.17
CA LEU A 324 -16.71 1.38 10.64
C LEU A 324 -15.54 2.30 11.00
N PRO A 325 -14.55 1.82 11.75
CA PRO A 325 -13.42 2.65 12.15
C PRO A 325 -12.47 2.88 10.98
N TYR A 326 -12.20 4.14 10.70
CA TYR A 326 -11.14 4.58 9.78
C TYR A 326 -9.98 5.16 10.56
N ARG A 327 -8.78 5.06 9.99
CA ARG A 327 -7.58 5.68 10.52
C ARG A 327 -7.10 6.73 9.53
N ASP A 328 -7.04 7.97 10.00
CA ASP A 328 -6.42 9.04 9.23
C ASP A 328 -4.91 8.84 9.15
N PHE A 329 -4.34 9.15 8.00
CA PHE A 329 -2.92 9.13 7.75
C PHE A 329 -2.47 10.51 7.29
N MET A 330 -1.62 11.14 8.09
CA MET A 330 -1.08 12.46 7.78
C MET A 330 0.36 12.34 7.29
N THR A 331 0.64 12.88 6.12
CA THR A 331 2.00 13.02 5.59
C THR A 331 2.39 14.49 5.62
N ALA A 332 3.48 14.82 6.31
CA ALA A 332 4.06 16.16 6.30
C ALA A 332 5.20 16.21 5.27
N GLY A 333 5.00 16.97 4.20
CA GLY A 333 6.06 17.30 3.24
C GLY A 333 6.91 18.45 3.79
N LEU A 334 8.22 18.23 3.93
CA LEU A 334 9.16 19.26 4.37
C LEU A 334 10.06 19.66 3.19
N ARG A 335 10.09 20.94 2.89
CA ARG A 335 11.03 21.51 1.92
C ARG A 335 12.11 22.29 2.69
N SER A 336 13.38 21.93 2.51
CA SER A 336 14.51 22.67 3.05
C SER A 336 15.06 23.61 1.97
N GLU A 337 15.32 24.86 2.33
CA GLU A 337 16.04 25.83 1.49
C GLU A 337 17.56 25.62 1.53
N GLU A 338 18.05 24.85 2.50
CA GLU A 338 19.47 24.53 2.60
C GLU A 338 19.86 23.56 1.47
N ARG A 339 20.63 24.04 0.51
CA ARG A 339 21.28 23.23 -0.51
C ARG A 339 22.51 22.53 0.09
N ARG A 340 22.29 21.50 0.88
CA ARG A 340 23.36 20.56 1.21
C ARG A 340 23.48 19.56 0.06
N VAL A 341 24.43 19.87 -0.84
CA VAL A 341 24.86 18.89 -1.87
C VAL A 341 25.74 17.86 -1.16
N GLY A 342 25.12 16.83 -0.64
CA GLY A 342 25.83 15.73 0.02
C GLY A 342 25.05 14.42 -0.06
N LYS A 343 25.73 13.31 0.25
CA LYS A 343 25.15 11.96 0.24
C LYS A 343 23.94 11.81 1.19
N GLU A 344 23.77 12.72 2.14
CA GLU A 344 22.68 12.74 3.10
C GLU A 344 21.33 13.14 2.48
N CYS A 345 21.33 13.93 1.42
CA CYS A 345 20.09 14.37 0.73
C CYS A 345 19.53 13.31 -0.22
N LEU A 346 20.28 12.24 -0.48
CA LEU A 346 19.92 11.16 -1.39
C LEU A 346 19.58 9.85 -0.67
N ARG A 347 19.40 9.88 0.67
CA ARG A 347 19.08 8.72 1.50
C ARG A 347 17.60 8.59 1.80
#